data_03289c35127b8adeac2aa925e4d5069f
#
_entry.id   03289c35127b8adeac2aa925e4d5069f
#
_cell.length_a   1.000
_cell.length_b   1.000
_cell.length_c   1.000
_cell.angle_alpha   90.00
_cell.angle_beta   90.00
_cell.angle_gamma   90.00
#
_symmetry.space_group_name_H-M   'P 1'
#
loop_
_entity.id
_entity.type
_entity.pdbx_description
1 polymer ?
#
loop_
_entity_poly.entity_id
_entity_poly.type
_entity_poly.pdbx_seq_one_letter_code
_entity_poly.pdbx_strand_id
1 'polypeptide(L)'
;MDLTTEQLSILAAGPGSSNLCIEALAGTGKTFMLSKLAPTLSAPTILALAFNVKAKDELAAKLPSKVIVKTLNGLGHGAWSQYVRRPLSVDSKKTWNLSQALQREIIHCTHRDVK
;
A
#
# COMPACT_ATOMS: atom_id res chain seq x y z
N MET A 1 6.54 27.52 -9.87
CA MET A 1 5.13 27.11 -9.81
C MET A 1 4.68 27.39 -8.38
N ASP A 2 3.83 28.41 -8.24
CA ASP A 2 3.39 28.85 -6.93
C ASP A 2 2.35 27.89 -6.37
N LEU A 3 2.41 27.67 -5.05
CA LEU A 3 1.46 26.81 -4.36
C LEU A 3 0.14 27.55 -4.15
N THR A 4 -0.98 26.86 -4.26
CA THR A 4 -2.28 27.44 -3.92
C THR A 4 -2.43 27.61 -2.42
N THR A 5 -3.38 28.45 -2.00
CA THR A 5 -3.67 28.70 -0.56
C THR A 5 -4.00 27.40 0.17
N GLU A 6 -4.74 26.49 -0.47
CA GLU A 6 -5.08 25.17 0.08
C GLU A 6 -3.83 24.29 0.26
N GLN A 7 -2.93 24.30 -0.73
CA GLN A 7 -1.67 23.57 -0.66
C GLN A 7 -0.76 24.08 0.45
N LEU A 8 -0.72 25.40 0.66
CA LEU A 8 0.01 26.00 1.78
C LEU A 8 -0.57 25.59 3.14
N SER A 9 -1.90 25.53 3.25
CA SER A 9 -2.58 25.05 4.47
C SER A 9 -2.24 23.59 4.79
N ILE A 10 -2.14 22.72 3.78
CA ILE A 10 -1.73 21.32 3.94
C ILE A 10 -0.28 21.24 4.46
N LEU A 11 0.65 22.05 3.91
CA LEU A 11 2.04 22.06 4.35
C LEU A 11 2.18 22.59 5.79
N ALA A 12 1.37 23.56 6.19
CA ALA A 12 1.35 24.07 7.55
C ALA A 12 0.81 23.05 8.57
N ALA A 13 -0.20 22.27 8.17
CA ALA A 13 -0.82 21.23 9.02
C ALA A 13 0.02 19.95 9.14
N GLY A 14 0.83 19.63 8.11
CA GLY A 14 1.55 18.37 8.01
C GLY A 14 2.51 18.05 9.16
N PRO A 15 3.32 18.99 9.66
CA PRO A 15 4.21 18.77 10.80
C PRO A 15 3.51 18.57 12.14
N GLY A 16 2.19 18.77 12.19
CA GLY A 16 1.40 18.61 13.41
C GLY A 16 1.34 17.16 13.91
N SER A 17 0.92 16.98 15.15
CA SER A 17 0.77 15.67 15.80
C SER A 17 -0.55 14.94 15.45
N SER A 18 -1.45 15.61 14.73
CA SER A 18 -2.76 15.09 14.36
C SER A 18 -2.73 14.32 13.05
N ASN A 19 -3.61 13.34 12.89
CA ASN A 19 -3.82 12.70 11.60
C ASN A 19 -4.38 13.71 10.59
N LEU A 20 -3.82 13.73 9.40
CA LEU A 20 -4.23 14.62 8.31
C LEU A 20 -4.87 13.76 7.19
N CYS A 21 -6.12 14.08 6.83
CA CYS A 21 -6.79 13.54 5.67
C CYS A 21 -6.87 14.61 4.58
N ILE A 22 -6.37 14.30 3.38
CA ILE A 22 -6.36 15.20 2.24
C ILE A 22 -7.29 14.65 1.16
N GLU A 23 -8.43 15.30 0.96
CA GLU A 23 -9.35 14.98 -0.12
C GLU A 23 -9.03 15.85 -1.33
N ALA A 24 -8.83 15.21 -2.48
CA ALA A 24 -8.49 15.91 -3.71
C ALA A 24 -8.90 15.10 -4.94
N LEU A 25 -9.42 15.78 -5.95
CA LEU A 25 -9.84 15.18 -7.21
C LEU A 25 -8.65 14.61 -8.01
N ALA A 26 -8.95 13.80 -9.02
CA ALA A 26 -7.93 13.31 -9.94
C ALA A 26 -7.26 14.50 -10.66
N GLY A 27 -5.93 14.45 -10.82
CA GLY A 27 -5.18 15.50 -11.52
C GLY A 27 -4.84 16.75 -10.68
N THR A 28 -5.31 16.90 -9.46
CA THR A 28 -5.08 18.10 -8.61
C THR A 28 -3.70 18.16 -7.96
N GLY A 29 -2.78 17.25 -8.30
CA GLY A 29 -1.42 17.29 -7.80
C GLY A 29 -1.19 16.62 -6.45
N LYS A 30 -1.99 15.61 -6.05
CA LYS A 30 -1.79 14.86 -4.78
C LYS A 30 -0.36 14.36 -4.58
N THR A 31 0.21 13.73 -5.60
CA THR A 31 1.59 13.22 -5.54
C THR A 31 2.62 14.35 -5.43
N PHE A 32 2.36 15.48 -6.09
CA PHE A 32 3.19 16.69 -5.95
C PHE A 32 3.14 17.20 -4.52
N MET A 33 1.96 17.27 -3.91
CA MET A 33 1.82 17.68 -2.51
C MET A 33 2.57 16.75 -1.55
N LEU A 34 2.52 15.46 -1.75
CA LEU A 34 3.31 14.49 -0.95
C LEU A 34 4.81 14.74 -1.07
N SER A 35 5.30 15.07 -2.28
CA SER A 35 6.72 15.39 -2.49
C SER A 35 7.16 16.67 -1.77
N LYS A 36 6.25 17.63 -1.59
CA LYS A 36 6.51 18.86 -0.84
C LYS A 36 6.35 18.68 0.66
N LEU A 37 5.42 17.84 1.09
CA LEU A 37 5.15 17.56 2.50
C LEU A 37 6.24 16.69 3.14
N ALA A 38 6.72 15.65 2.45
CA ALA A 38 7.69 14.72 3.01
C ALA A 38 8.98 15.37 3.57
N PRO A 39 9.56 16.40 2.93
CA PRO A 39 10.72 17.11 3.51
C PRO A 39 10.42 17.88 4.79
N THR A 40 9.17 18.35 4.97
CA THR A 40 8.78 19.14 6.15
C THR A 40 8.56 18.31 7.41
N LEU A 41 8.42 16.97 7.24
CA LEU A 41 8.25 16.06 8.36
C LEU A 41 9.59 15.82 9.07
N SER A 42 9.61 16.04 10.39
CA SER A 42 10.79 15.85 11.23
C SER A 42 11.04 14.39 11.62
N ALA A 43 10.26 13.45 11.11
CA ALA A 43 10.42 12.04 11.41
C ALA A 43 11.74 11.47 10.85
N PRO A 44 12.48 10.64 11.64
CA PRO A 44 13.73 10.04 11.21
C PRO A 44 13.52 9.03 10.06
N THR A 45 12.35 8.41 10.01
CA THR A 45 11.94 7.48 8.95
C THR A 45 10.52 7.80 8.52
N ILE A 46 10.31 7.89 7.21
CA ILE A 46 8.99 8.14 6.63
C ILE A 46 8.65 6.94 5.74
N LEU A 47 7.48 6.36 5.95
CA LEU A 47 6.94 5.30 5.12
C LEU A 47 5.80 5.85 4.26
N ALA A 48 5.94 5.75 2.95
CA ALA A 48 4.88 6.04 2.00
C ALA A 48 4.31 4.71 1.45
N LEU A 49 2.99 4.59 1.48
CA LEU A 49 2.30 3.39 1.01
C LEU A 49 1.51 3.69 -0.26
N ALA A 50 1.61 2.79 -1.23
CA ALA A 50 0.86 2.84 -2.47
C ALA A 50 0.01 1.59 -2.64
N PHE A 51 -1.10 1.72 -3.37
CA PHE A 51 -2.02 0.62 -3.63
C PHE A 51 -1.40 -0.44 -4.55
N ASN A 52 -0.68 -0.04 -5.59
CA ASN A 52 -0.10 -0.94 -6.57
C ASN A 52 1.36 -0.60 -6.89
N VAL A 53 2.02 -1.46 -7.66
CA VAL A 53 3.45 -1.32 -8.00
C VAL A 53 3.70 -0.07 -8.85
N LYS A 54 2.84 0.24 -9.82
CA LYS A 54 2.98 1.42 -10.68
C LYS A 54 2.94 2.71 -9.85
N ALA A 55 1.95 2.85 -8.96
CA ALA A 55 1.85 4.01 -8.07
C ALA A 55 3.04 4.08 -7.09
N LYS A 56 3.54 2.94 -6.61
CA LYS A 56 4.76 2.87 -5.79
C LYS A 56 5.97 3.43 -6.55
N ASP A 57 6.17 3.02 -7.81
CA ASP A 57 7.32 3.44 -8.62
C ASP A 57 7.23 4.93 -8.97
N GLU A 58 6.04 5.43 -9.29
CA GLU A 58 5.79 6.86 -9.52
C GLU A 58 6.04 7.71 -8.26
N LEU A 59 5.66 7.22 -7.08
CA LEU A 59 5.95 7.87 -5.80
C LEU A 59 7.44 7.87 -5.49
N ALA A 60 8.10 6.73 -5.66
CA ALA A 60 9.53 6.59 -5.38
C ALA A 60 10.39 7.52 -6.26
N ALA A 61 9.96 7.76 -7.50
CA ALA A 61 10.64 8.69 -8.40
C ALA A 61 10.49 10.18 -7.99
N LYS A 62 9.46 10.52 -7.21
CA LYS A 62 9.13 11.91 -6.84
C LYS A 62 9.42 12.26 -5.39
N LEU A 63 9.56 11.27 -4.53
CA LEU A 63 9.82 11.47 -3.10
C LEU A 63 11.31 11.48 -2.80
N PRO A 64 11.75 12.21 -1.75
CA PRO A 64 13.14 12.18 -1.30
C PRO A 64 13.60 10.78 -0.91
N SER A 65 14.89 10.49 -1.05
CA SER A 65 15.50 9.18 -0.73
C SER A 65 15.32 8.74 0.74
N LYS A 66 15.04 9.67 1.66
CA LYS A 66 14.73 9.36 3.06
C LYS A 66 13.36 8.69 3.24
N VAL A 67 12.50 8.70 2.22
CA VAL A 67 11.17 8.10 2.27
C VAL A 67 11.21 6.69 1.73
N ILE A 68 10.83 5.73 2.55
CA ILE A 68 10.68 4.34 2.15
C ILE A 68 9.32 4.17 1.48
N VAL A 69 9.30 3.80 0.21
CA VAL A 69 8.05 3.60 -0.55
C VAL A 69 7.76 2.12 -0.73
N LYS A 70 6.61 1.65 -0.28
CA LYS A 70 6.17 0.24 -0.42
C LYS A 70 4.71 0.16 -0.86
N THR A 71 4.32 -0.98 -1.41
CA THR A 71 2.90 -1.33 -1.50
C THR A 71 2.42 -1.92 -0.18
N LEU A 72 1.12 -1.84 0.10
CA LEU A 72 0.53 -2.50 1.29
C LEU A 72 0.86 -4.00 1.31
N ASN A 73 0.71 -4.69 0.18
CA ASN A 73 1.04 -6.10 0.07
C ASN A 73 2.54 -6.37 0.29
N GLY A 74 3.42 -5.52 -0.25
CA GLY A 74 4.86 -5.64 -0.05
C GLY A 74 5.28 -5.40 1.40
N LEU A 75 4.61 -4.48 2.10
CA LEU A 75 4.82 -4.26 3.54
C LEU A 75 4.37 -5.48 4.34
N GLY A 76 3.16 -5.99 4.09
CA GLY A 76 2.62 -7.16 4.77
C GLY A 76 3.44 -8.43 4.54
N HIS A 77 3.87 -8.67 3.28
CA HIS A 77 4.75 -9.78 2.96
C HIS A 77 6.09 -9.70 3.70
N GLY A 78 6.69 -8.52 3.77
CA GLY A 78 7.94 -8.30 4.52
C GLY A 78 7.78 -8.55 6.02
N ALA A 79 6.72 -8.02 6.63
CA ALA A 79 6.40 -8.23 8.05
C ALA A 79 6.16 -9.71 8.37
N TRP A 80 5.41 -10.40 7.52
CA TRP A 80 5.15 -11.83 7.69
C TRP A 80 6.41 -12.68 7.54
N SER A 81 7.27 -12.38 6.55
CA SER A 81 8.56 -13.04 6.37
C SER A 81 9.46 -12.90 7.59
N GLN A 82 9.50 -11.71 8.20
CA GLN A 82 10.23 -11.47 9.45
C GLN A 82 9.65 -12.26 10.62
N TYR A 83 8.32 -12.28 10.76
CA TYR A 83 7.65 -13.03 11.83
C TYR A 83 7.94 -14.53 11.75
N VAL A 84 7.82 -15.15 10.58
CA VAL A 84 8.08 -16.58 10.39
C VAL A 84 9.58 -16.92 10.25
N ARG A 85 10.46 -15.93 10.24
CA ARG A 85 11.92 -16.04 10.13
C ARG A 85 12.40 -16.88 8.94
N ARG A 86 11.69 -16.83 7.83
CA ARG A 86 12.07 -17.52 6.59
C ARG A 86 11.61 -16.71 5.37
N PRO A 87 12.32 -16.83 4.23
CA PRO A 87 11.85 -16.26 2.98
C PRO A 87 10.52 -16.91 2.57
N LEU A 88 9.60 -16.08 2.11
CA LEU A 88 8.30 -16.51 1.63
C LEU A 88 8.26 -16.45 0.11
N SER A 89 7.73 -17.48 -0.52
CA SER A 89 7.39 -17.46 -1.95
C SER A 89 5.90 -17.20 -2.12
N VAL A 90 5.55 -16.40 -3.11
CA VAL A 90 4.15 -16.16 -3.48
C VAL A 90 3.72 -17.23 -4.48
N ASP A 91 2.79 -18.08 -4.09
CA ASP A 91 2.16 -19.04 -4.99
C ASP A 91 0.94 -18.39 -5.65
N SER A 92 1.10 -17.95 -6.89
CA SER A 92 0.04 -17.30 -7.68
C SER A 92 -1.13 -18.24 -8.01
N LYS A 93 -0.93 -19.57 -7.92
CA LYS A 93 -1.96 -20.59 -8.20
C LYS A 93 -2.66 -21.13 -6.95
N LYS A 94 -2.24 -20.71 -5.76
CA LYS A 94 -2.75 -21.24 -4.49
C LYS A 94 -4.28 -21.14 -4.39
N THR A 95 -4.84 -19.98 -4.67
CA THR A 95 -6.30 -19.76 -4.63
C THR A 95 -7.03 -20.64 -5.61
N TRP A 96 -6.51 -20.79 -6.82
CA TRP A 96 -7.07 -21.68 -7.84
C TRP A 96 -7.03 -23.14 -7.39
N ASN A 97 -5.89 -23.60 -6.90
CA ASN A 97 -5.71 -24.97 -6.42
C ASN A 97 -6.65 -25.28 -5.24
N LEU A 98 -6.81 -24.36 -4.30
CA LEU A 98 -7.74 -24.49 -3.18
C LEU A 98 -9.20 -24.54 -3.66
N SER A 99 -9.59 -23.69 -4.61
CA SER A 99 -10.96 -23.72 -5.15
C SER A 99 -11.27 -25.04 -5.86
N GLN A 100 -10.33 -25.59 -6.60
CA GLN A 100 -10.48 -26.89 -7.25
C GLN A 100 -10.57 -28.05 -6.23
N ALA A 101 -9.80 -28.00 -5.17
CA ALA A 101 -9.85 -28.99 -4.11
C ALA A 101 -11.22 -28.98 -3.40
N LEU A 102 -11.71 -27.79 -3.01
CA LEU A 102 -13.04 -27.63 -2.40
C LEU A 102 -14.17 -28.09 -3.31
N GLN A 103 -14.09 -27.80 -4.60
CA GLN A 103 -15.11 -28.23 -5.58
C GLN A 103 -15.17 -29.75 -5.70
N ARG A 104 -14.04 -30.44 -5.63
CA ARG A 104 -13.97 -31.91 -5.61
C ARG A 104 -14.58 -32.49 -4.34
N GLU A 105 -14.34 -31.90 -3.18
CA GLU A 105 -14.92 -32.33 -1.91
C GLU A 105 -16.45 -32.16 -1.89
N ILE A 106 -16.97 -31.04 -2.39
CA ILE A 106 -18.42 -30.78 -2.49
C ILE A 106 -19.09 -31.83 -3.39
N ILE A 107 -18.51 -32.14 -4.56
CA ILE A 107 -19.06 -33.19 -5.46
C ILE A 107 -19.03 -34.54 -4.78
N HIS A 108 -18.02 -34.84 -3.97
CA HIS A 108 -17.91 -36.12 -3.27
C HIS A 108 -18.91 -36.26 -2.12
N CYS A 109 -19.24 -35.17 -1.43
CA CYS A 109 -20.28 -35.14 -0.39
C CYS A 109 -21.68 -35.34 -0.99
N THR A 110 -22.02 -34.61 -2.06
CA THR A 110 -23.33 -34.72 -2.70
C THR A 110 -23.62 -36.12 -3.28
N HIS A 111 -22.61 -36.87 -3.67
CA HIS A 111 -22.80 -38.28 -4.14
C HIS A 111 -22.94 -39.30 -3.00
N ARG A 112 -22.57 -38.98 -1.77
CA ARG A 112 -22.73 -39.88 -0.60
C ARG A 112 -24.09 -39.74 0.07
N ASP A 113 -24.74 -38.60 -0.03
CA ASP A 113 -26.01 -38.29 0.65
C ASP A 113 -27.26 -38.69 -0.19
N VAL A 114 -27.07 -39.34 -1.37
CA VAL A 114 -28.14 -39.80 -2.29
C VAL A 114 -28.21 -41.33 -2.31
N LYS A 115 -28.06 -41.99 -1.16
CA LYS A 115 -28.37 -43.41 -0.99
C LYS A 115 -29.40 -43.62 0.10
#